data_e1a1ccff7586fc5991d6061dbbf30aaf
#
_entry.id   e1a1ccff7586fc5991d6061dbbf30aaf
#
_cell.length_a   1.000
_cell.length_b   1.000
_cell.length_c   1.000
_cell.angle_alpha   90.00
_cell.angle_beta   90.00
_cell.angle_gamma   90.00
#
_symmetry.space_group_name_H-M   'P 1'
#
loop_
_entity.id
_entity.type
_entity.pdbx_description
1 polymer ?
#
loop_
_entity_poly.entity_id
_entity_poly.type
_entity_poly.pdbx_seq_one_letter_code
_entity_poly.pdbx_strand_id
1 'polypeptide(L)'
;MANITNIPAPRVPFIDERSGLISREWFRFLNNQFVLTGSGTTATSIADLEVGQALSPDTDDVTAVLQSEMQALNLHPPPEQRVFADYGMFYDTTTQAPAVINTAYPVTFNTTAYARGTRRGATTSQIFCNNAGIYNFQFSIQFDKISGGDSLAYVWFRRNGVDIPDSASQIRIKGNNAEIFAAANVFQEMSNGDYVQLMWSADDLDIRMLYEAAAAPHPAVPSVILTVNQVNI
;
A
#
# COMPACT_ATOMS: atom_id res chain seq x y z
N MET A 1 23.86 45.56 45.13
CA MET A 1 24.71 44.34 45.22
C MET A 1 25.29 44.10 43.86
N ALA A 2 26.62 43.88 43.77
CA ALA A 2 27.22 43.58 42.47
C ALA A 2 26.66 42.24 41.96
N ASN A 3 26.10 42.25 40.75
CA ASN A 3 25.58 41.06 40.11
C ASN A 3 26.78 40.22 39.65
N ILE A 4 27.08 39.15 40.35
CA ILE A 4 28.18 38.24 39.99
C ILE A 4 27.64 37.29 38.94
N THR A 5 27.87 37.61 37.68
CA THR A 5 27.53 36.77 36.54
C THR A 5 28.70 35.91 36.07
N ASN A 6 29.90 36.13 36.59
CA ASN A 6 31.10 35.40 36.23
C ASN A 6 31.24 34.14 37.11
N ILE A 7 31.66 33.05 36.46
CA ILE A 7 32.01 31.80 37.14
C ILE A 7 33.08 32.09 38.20
N PRO A 8 32.94 31.64 39.46
CA PRO A 8 33.96 31.80 40.46
C PRO A 8 35.34 31.31 40.02
N ALA A 9 36.41 31.96 40.47
CA ALA A 9 37.77 31.60 40.07
C ALA A 9 38.06 30.13 40.42
N PRO A 10 38.87 29.39 39.65
CA PRO A 10 39.18 27.98 39.90
C PRO A 10 39.78 27.66 41.26
N ARG A 11 40.26 28.69 41.97
CA ARG A 11 40.81 28.56 43.34
C ARG A 11 39.77 28.60 44.44
N VAL A 12 38.51 28.91 44.11
CA VAL A 12 37.41 28.92 45.09
C VAL A 12 36.80 27.51 45.11
N PRO A 13 36.96 26.76 46.21
CA PRO A 13 36.39 25.41 46.29
C PRO A 13 34.86 25.47 46.21
N PHE A 14 34.28 24.48 45.56
CA PHE A 14 32.81 24.41 45.45
C PHE A 14 32.15 24.18 46.81
N ILE A 15 32.75 23.34 47.64
CA ILE A 15 32.33 23.09 49.01
C ILE A 15 33.34 23.74 49.94
N ASP A 16 32.84 24.52 50.90
CA ASP A 16 33.65 25.07 52.01
C ASP A 16 33.97 23.93 52.96
N GLU A 17 35.27 23.62 53.13
CA GLU A 17 35.75 22.50 53.93
C GLU A 17 35.41 22.67 55.43
N ARG A 18 35.18 23.90 55.90
CA ARG A 18 34.88 24.23 57.29
C ARG A 18 33.40 24.02 57.65
N SER A 19 32.51 24.33 56.70
CA SER A 19 31.08 24.27 56.95
C SER A 19 30.43 23.04 56.31
N GLY A 20 31.08 22.41 55.32
CA GLY A 20 30.51 21.31 54.49
C GLY A 20 29.41 21.76 53.53
N LEU A 21 29.22 23.08 53.36
CA LEU A 21 28.19 23.65 52.48
C LEU A 21 28.84 24.25 51.23
N ILE A 22 28.00 24.57 50.23
CA ILE A 22 28.45 25.26 49.00
C ILE A 22 29.08 26.60 49.41
N SER A 23 30.29 26.91 48.92
CA SER A 23 30.98 28.14 49.20
C SER A 23 30.16 29.36 48.78
N ARG A 24 30.30 30.46 49.48
CA ARG A 24 29.49 31.68 49.30
C ARG A 24 29.55 32.24 47.85
N GLU A 25 30.71 32.12 47.21
CA GLU A 25 30.93 32.57 45.83
C GLU A 25 30.18 31.72 44.83
N TRP A 26 30.22 30.42 44.98
CA TRP A 26 29.47 29.48 44.13
C TRP A 26 27.98 29.61 44.38
N PHE A 27 27.55 29.74 45.63
CA PHE A 27 26.12 29.93 45.93
C PHE A 27 25.57 31.21 45.26
N ARG A 28 26.33 32.32 45.31
CA ARG A 28 25.91 33.57 44.66
C ARG A 28 25.87 33.45 43.15
N PHE A 29 26.84 32.78 42.55
CA PHE A 29 26.86 32.54 41.12
C PHE A 29 25.65 31.74 40.70
N LEU A 30 25.37 30.61 41.33
CA LEU A 30 24.23 29.75 41.03
C LEU A 30 22.90 30.49 41.25
N ASN A 31 22.77 31.23 42.33
CA ASN A 31 21.55 31.99 42.58
C ASN A 31 21.32 33.12 41.54
N ASN A 32 22.41 33.78 41.10
CA ASN A 32 22.28 34.77 40.03
C ASN A 32 21.91 34.13 38.68
N GLN A 33 22.48 32.99 38.35
CA GLN A 33 22.08 32.24 37.15
C GLN A 33 20.59 31.84 37.24
N PHE A 34 20.16 31.40 38.38
CA PHE A 34 18.77 31.03 38.63
C PHE A 34 17.81 32.22 38.44
N VAL A 35 18.14 33.40 38.99
CA VAL A 35 17.35 34.61 38.79
C VAL A 35 17.35 35.09 37.34
N LEU A 36 18.48 34.97 36.63
CA LEU A 36 18.61 35.37 35.22
C LEU A 36 17.84 34.45 34.26
N THR A 37 17.67 33.18 34.58
CA THR A 37 16.89 32.24 33.79
C THR A 37 15.37 32.33 34.00
N GLY A 38 14.90 33.31 34.78
CA GLY A 38 13.48 33.64 34.93
C GLY A 38 12.70 32.78 35.92
N SER A 39 13.39 32.00 36.75
CA SER A 39 12.79 31.09 37.74
C SER A 39 12.37 31.75 39.07
N GLY A 40 12.01 33.04 39.03
CA GLY A 40 11.40 33.75 40.15
C GLY A 40 12.36 34.64 40.97
N THR A 41 11.82 35.72 41.51
CA THR A 41 12.55 36.75 42.26
C THR A 41 12.92 36.36 43.69
N THR A 42 12.43 35.22 44.19
CA THR A 42 12.53 34.84 45.63
C THR A 42 12.63 33.34 45.89
N ALA A 43 13.06 32.53 44.94
CA ALA A 43 13.23 31.09 45.17
C ALA A 43 14.28 30.84 46.25
N THR A 44 13.87 30.41 47.42
CA THR A 44 14.71 30.13 48.56
C THR A 44 14.86 28.65 48.89
N SER A 45 14.14 27.79 48.19
CA SER A 45 14.17 26.34 48.38
C SER A 45 14.13 25.58 47.07
N ILE A 46 14.53 24.31 47.11
CA ILE A 46 14.40 23.38 45.97
C ILE A 46 12.92 23.15 45.57
N ALA A 47 12.00 23.36 46.53
CA ALA A 47 10.56 23.27 46.27
C ALA A 47 10.06 24.43 45.40
N ASP A 48 10.78 25.57 45.38
CA ASP A 48 10.47 26.70 44.50
C ASP A 48 11.05 26.49 43.09
N LEU A 49 11.89 25.50 42.91
CA LEU A 49 12.30 24.95 41.60
C LEU A 49 11.23 23.97 41.11
N GLU A 50 10.02 24.46 40.96
CA GLU A 50 9.01 23.68 40.20
C GLU A 50 9.40 23.65 38.73
N VAL A 51 10.30 22.72 38.37
CA VAL A 51 10.68 22.42 36.98
C VAL A 51 9.44 22.06 36.14
N GLY A 52 8.32 21.75 36.82
CA GLY A 52 7.03 21.52 36.19
C GLY A 52 6.18 22.77 35.96
N GLN A 53 6.40 23.87 36.70
CA GLN A 53 5.61 25.11 36.53
C GLN A 53 6.31 26.19 35.67
N ALA A 54 7.59 26.03 35.38
CA ALA A 54 8.28 26.85 34.37
C ALA A 54 7.81 26.50 32.94
N LEU A 55 7.14 25.41 32.80
CA LEU A 55 6.35 25.08 31.59
C LEU A 55 5.00 25.78 31.80
N SER A 56 4.85 26.94 31.15
CA SER A 56 3.64 27.74 31.01
C SER A 56 2.34 26.92 31.09
N PRO A 57 1.23 27.51 31.57
CA PRO A 57 -0.09 26.87 31.52
C PRO A 57 -0.55 26.41 30.15
N ASP A 58 0.21 26.66 29.08
CA ASP A 58 -0.04 26.19 27.74
C ASP A 58 0.74 24.89 27.49
N THR A 59 0.32 23.82 28.18
CA THR A 59 0.85 22.47 27.96
C THR A 59 0.66 21.99 26.54
N ASP A 60 -0.31 22.55 25.82
CA ASP A 60 -0.60 22.21 24.44
C ASP A 60 0.51 22.66 23.48
N ASP A 61 1.09 23.85 23.70
CA ASP A 61 2.19 24.38 22.88
C ASP A 61 3.50 23.60 23.10
N VAL A 62 3.79 23.22 24.35
CA VAL A 62 4.99 22.43 24.66
C VAL A 62 4.83 21.01 24.13
N THR A 63 3.66 20.45 24.22
CA THR A 63 3.37 19.12 23.67
C THR A 63 3.48 19.14 22.15
N ALA A 64 3.02 20.20 21.48
CA ALA A 64 3.13 20.38 20.04
C ALA A 64 4.60 20.54 19.59
N VAL A 65 5.40 21.32 20.34
CA VAL A 65 6.83 21.49 20.06
C VAL A 65 7.59 20.18 20.27
N LEU A 66 7.36 19.47 21.37
CA LEU A 66 8.00 18.17 21.62
C LEU A 66 7.57 17.12 20.59
N GLN A 67 6.32 17.10 20.20
CA GLN A 67 5.86 16.22 19.12
C GLN A 67 6.51 16.57 17.78
N SER A 68 6.67 17.86 17.48
CA SER A 68 7.34 18.29 16.25
C SER A 68 8.83 17.94 16.25
N GLU A 69 9.51 18.10 17.38
CA GLU A 69 10.92 17.72 17.53
C GLU A 69 11.10 16.18 17.51
N MET A 70 10.19 15.44 18.13
CA MET A 70 10.20 13.97 18.07
C MET A 70 9.93 13.46 16.64
N GLN A 71 9.08 14.14 15.87
CA GLN A 71 8.88 13.89 14.47
C GLN A 71 10.14 14.22 13.64
N ALA A 72 10.77 15.36 13.91
CA ALA A 72 12.00 15.79 13.26
C ALA A 72 13.19 14.84 13.54
N LEU A 73 13.25 14.29 14.76
CA LEU A 73 14.27 13.31 15.15
C LEU A 73 13.93 11.88 14.71
N ASN A 74 12.79 11.68 14.07
CA ASN A 74 12.29 10.37 13.62
C ASN A 74 12.24 9.30 14.74
N LEU A 75 12.12 9.76 16.00
CA LEU A 75 12.05 8.88 17.16
C LEU A 75 10.68 8.21 17.32
N HIS A 76 9.66 8.82 16.72
CA HIS A 76 8.35 8.23 16.51
C HIS A 76 7.91 8.59 15.08
N PRO A 77 8.33 7.85 14.07
CA PRO A 77 7.71 8.00 12.77
C PRO A 77 6.20 7.83 12.97
N PRO A 78 5.38 8.67 12.34
CA PRO A 78 3.94 8.45 12.34
C PRO A 78 3.75 6.96 12.00
N PRO A 79 2.80 6.26 12.65
CA PRO A 79 2.58 4.86 12.33
C PRO A 79 2.50 4.77 10.81
N GLU A 80 3.44 4.06 10.21
CA GLU A 80 3.45 3.86 8.77
C GLU A 80 2.04 3.40 8.44
N GLN A 81 1.29 4.28 7.81
CA GLN A 81 0.01 3.90 7.26
C GLN A 81 0.41 2.89 6.17
N ARG A 82 0.46 1.61 6.56
CA ARG A 82 0.77 0.53 5.61
C ARG A 82 -0.32 0.54 4.56
N VAL A 83 -0.06 1.29 3.52
CA VAL A 83 -0.87 1.24 2.32
C VAL A 83 -0.52 -0.09 1.69
N PHE A 84 -1.44 -1.00 1.79
CA PHE A 84 -1.24 -2.31 1.20
C PHE A 84 -1.77 -2.28 -0.22
N ALA A 85 -0.95 -2.68 -1.17
CA ALA A 85 -1.37 -2.82 -2.55
C ALA A 85 -2.59 -3.73 -2.69
N ASP A 86 -3.52 -3.33 -3.54
CA ASP A 86 -4.66 -4.16 -3.90
C ASP A 86 -4.21 -5.32 -4.78
N TYR A 87 -4.87 -6.46 -4.61
CA TYR A 87 -4.61 -7.64 -5.43
C TYR A 87 -5.86 -8.51 -5.57
N GLY A 88 -5.85 -9.36 -6.57
CA GLY A 88 -6.88 -10.36 -6.78
C GLY A 88 -6.42 -11.50 -7.68
N MET A 89 -7.00 -12.68 -7.47
CA MET A 89 -6.87 -13.82 -8.34
C MET A 89 -8.26 -14.44 -8.53
N PHE A 90 -8.70 -14.46 -9.78
CA PHE A 90 -10.00 -14.94 -10.20
C PHE A 90 -9.81 -16.01 -11.27
N TYR A 91 -10.60 -17.06 -11.24
CA TYR A 91 -10.53 -18.12 -12.27
C TYR A 91 -11.90 -18.73 -12.55
N ASP A 92 -11.98 -19.49 -13.64
CA ASP A 92 -13.18 -20.22 -13.98
C ASP A 92 -12.90 -21.72 -14.12
N THR A 93 -13.80 -22.53 -13.56
CA THR A 93 -13.76 -23.99 -13.58
C THR A 93 -14.81 -24.58 -14.53
N THR A 94 -15.20 -23.83 -15.56
CA THR A 94 -16.09 -24.28 -16.63
C THR A 94 -15.48 -23.97 -17.98
N THR A 95 -15.79 -24.79 -18.95
CA THR A 95 -15.42 -24.53 -20.36
C THR A 95 -16.30 -23.42 -20.92
N GLN A 96 -15.70 -22.43 -21.56
CA GLN A 96 -16.39 -21.32 -22.21
C GLN A 96 -16.22 -21.42 -23.73
N ALA A 97 -17.33 -21.43 -24.45
CA ALA A 97 -17.35 -21.52 -25.91
C ALA A 97 -18.15 -20.37 -26.52
N PRO A 98 -17.81 -19.91 -27.76
CA PRO A 98 -18.56 -18.86 -28.41
C PRO A 98 -19.87 -19.44 -28.99
N ALA A 99 -20.97 -18.70 -28.91
CA ALA A 99 -22.22 -19.09 -29.55
C ALA A 99 -22.29 -18.65 -31.02
N VAL A 100 -21.57 -17.59 -31.37
CA VAL A 100 -21.52 -16.99 -32.72
C VAL A 100 -20.08 -16.58 -33.01
N ILE A 101 -19.57 -16.86 -34.17
CA ILE A 101 -18.23 -16.45 -34.62
C ILE A 101 -18.12 -14.92 -34.71
N ASN A 102 -16.91 -14.40 -34.55
CA ASN A 102 -16.59 -12.98 -34.69
C ASN A 102 -17.45 -12.06 -33.81
N THR A 103 -17.90 -12.59 -32.68
CA THR A 103 -18.70 -11.86 -31.68
C THR A 103 -17.93 -11.74 -30.40
N ALA A 104 -17.98 -10.54 -29.79
CA ALA A 104 -17.31 -10.26 -28.51
C ALA A 104 -18.09 -10.88 -27.35
N TYR A 105 -17.44 -11.75 -26.60
CA TYR A 105 -17.96 -12.35 -25.37
C TYR A 105 -17.13 -11.91 -24.17
N PRO A 106 -17.77 -11.56 -23.05
CA PRO A 106 -17.04 -11.37 -21.80
C PRO A 106 -16.64 -12.74 -21.22
N VAL A 107 -15.39 -12.85 -20.82
CA VAL A 107 -14.90 -14.02 -20.06
C VAL A 107 -15.51 -14.00 -18.67
N THR A 108 -15.99 -15.12 -18.20
CA THR A 108 -16.58 -15.28 -16.87
C THR A 108 -15.57 -15.85 -15.89
N PHE A 109 -15.80 -15.56 -14.60
CA PHE A 109 -15.01 -16.06 -13.48
C PHE A 109 -15.97 -16.58 -12.40
N ASN A 110 -15.96 -17.86 -12.11
CA ASN A 110 -16.84 -18.42 -11.10
C ASN A 110 -16.20 -18.46 -9.68
N THR A 111 -14.90 -18.31 -9.59
CA THR A 111 -14.15 -18.43 -8.34
C THR A 111 -13.23 -17.23 -8.09
N THR A 112 -13.21 -16.78 -6.83
CA THR A 112 -12.23 -15.84 -6.29
C THR A 112 -11.31 -16.60 -5.34
N ALA A 113 -10.04 -16.76 -5.71
CA ALA A 113 -9.06 -17.41 -4.85
C ALA A 113 -8.58 -16.48 -3.75
N TYR A 114 -8.18 -15.28 -4.14
CA TYR A 114 -7.70 -14.23 -3.24
C TYR A 114 -8.21 -12.89 -3.74
N ALA A 115 -8.58 -11.99 -2.83
CA ALA A 115 -8.91 -10.62 -3.18
C ALA A 115 -8.72 -9.68 -1.99
N ARG A 116 -8.16 -8.52 -2.27
CA ARG A 116 -8.06 -7.41 -1.36
C ARG A 116 -8.08 -6.13 -2.17
N GLY A 117 -8.97 -5.19 -1.85
CA GLY A 117 -9.17 -3.99 -2.64
C GLY A 117 -9.68 -4.23 -4.07
N THR A 118 -9.83 -5.50 -4.47
CA THR A 118 -10.46 -5.92 -5.71
C THR A 118 -11.61 -6.88 -5.41
N ARG A 119 -12.57 -7.00 -6.28
CA ARG A 119 -13.69 -7.93 -6.12
C ARG A 119 -14.32 -8.31 -7.45
N ARG A 120 -14.86 -9.51 -7.53
CA ARG A 120 -15.75 -9.91 -8.61
C ARG A 120 -17.13 -9.27 -8.41
N GLY A 121 -17.72 -8.78 -9.50
CA GLY A 121 -19.06 -8.22 -9.51
C GLY A 121 -20.16 -9.28 -9.44
N ALA A 122 -21.42 -8.83 -9.34
CA ALA A 122 -22.60 -9.69 -9.53
C ALA A 122 -22.63 -10.28 -10.94
N THR A 123 -22.26 -9.47 -11.96
CA THR A 123 -21.90 -9.97 -13.28
C THR A 123 -20.50 -10.55 -13.20
N THR A 124 -20.41 -11.88 -13.34
CA THR A 124 -19.20 -12.65 -13.03
C THR A 124 -17.99 -12.34 -13.92
N SER A 125 -18.19 -11.62 -15.02
CA SER A 125 -17.13 -11.11 -15.89
C SER A 125 -16.50 -9.78 -15.44
N GLN A 126 -17.10 -9.08 -14.46
CA GLN A 126 -16.65 -7.77 -14.02
C GLN A 126 -15.76 -7.90 -12.79
N ILE A 127 -14.53 -7.39 -12.88
CA ILE A 127 -13.59 -7.32 -11.77
C ILE A 127 -13.39 -5.86 -11.40
N PHE A 128 -13.85 -5.48 -10.21
CA PHE A 128 -13.83 -4.12 -9.68
C PHE A 128 -12.54 -3.84 -8.92
N CYS A 129 -12.04 -2.61 -9.06
CA CYS A 129 -11.00 -2.02 -8.22
C CYS A 129 -11.63 -1.03 -7.25
N ASN A 130 -11.39 -1.19 -5.95
CA ASN A 130 -11.98 -0.35 -4.92
C ASN A 130 -11.14 0.91 -4.63
N ASN A 131 -9.89 0.95 -5.07
CA ASN A 131 -9.00 2.09 -4.89
C ASN A 131 -8.49 2.58 -6.24
N ALA A 132 -8.21 3.88 -6.33
CA ALA A 132 -7.57 4.45 -7.51
C ALA A 132 -6.10 4.06 -7.57
N GLY A 133 -5.55 3.92 -8.77
CA GLY A 133 -4.13 3.61 -8.98
C GLY A 133 -3.85 2.93 -10.30
N ILE A 134 -2.60 2.58 -10.53
CA ILE A 134 -2.19 1.77 -11.68
C ILE A 134 -2.22 0.30 -11.28
N TYR A 135 -2.92 -0.49 -12.05
CA TYR A 135 -3.08 -1.91 -11.85
C TYR A 135 -2.48 -2.70 -13.02
N ASN A 136 -1.81 -3.79 -12.70
CA ASN A 136 -1.41 -4.81 -13.65
C ASN A 136 -2.49 -5.89 -13.71
N PHE A 137 -3.08 -6.08 -14.87
CA PHE A 137 -4.02 -7.16 -15.17
C PHE A 137 -3.30 -8.19 -16.01
N GLN A 138 -3.21 -9.41 -15.53
CA GLN A 138 -2.57 -10.52 -16.23
C GLN A 138 -3.54 -11.67 -16.36
N PHE A 139 -3.72 -12.16 -17.57
CA PHE A 139 -4.54 -13.35 -17.80
C PHE A 139 -3.69 -14.53 -18.30
N SER A 140 -4.22 -15.71 -18.06
CA SER A 140 -3.81 -16.95 -18.74
C SER A 140 -5.05 -17.75 -19.13
N ILE A 141 -5.09 -18.24 -20.36
CA ILE A 141 -6.21 -18.97 -20.94
C ILE A 141 -5.70 -20.27 -21.55
N GLN A 142 -6.44 -21.37 -21.32
CA GLN A 142 -6.25 -22.63 -22.00
C GLN A 142 -7.22 -22.70 -23.20
N PHE A 143 -6.71 -22.40 -24.37
CA PHE A 143 -7.51 -22.61 -25.61
C PHE A 143 -7.38 -24.04 -26.12
N ASP A 144 -8.50 -24.58 -26.53
CA ASP A 144 -8.62 -25.86 -27.22
C ASP A 144 -9.42 -25.67 -28.52
N LYS A 145 -9.06 -26.38 -29.56
CA LYS A 145 -9.74 -26.42 -30.85
C LYS A 145 -10.09 -27.86 -31.23
N ILE A 146 -11.38 -28.17 -31.32
CA ILE A 146 -11.89 -29.51 -31.47
C ILE A 146 -11.69 -30.04 -32.89
N SER A 147 -11.81 -29.17 -33.94
CA SER A 147 -11.69 -29.55 -35.34
C SER A 147 -10.38 -29.12 -35.98
N GLY A 148 -10.08 -29.66 -37.17
CA GLY A 148 -8.91 -29.26 -37.96
C GLY A 148 -9.04 -27.84 -38.54
N GLY A 149 -7.95 -27.39 -39.17
CA GLY A 149 -7.88 -26.08 -39.81
C GLY A 149 -7.05 -25.06 -39.05
N ASP A 150 -7.10 -23.84 -39.55
CA ASP A 150 -6.36 -22.69 -39.06
C ASP A 150 -7.38 -21.62 -38.67
N SER A 151 -7.43 -21.26 -37.39
CA SER A 151 -8.42 -20.33 -36.85
C SER A 151 -7.81 -19.35 -35.90
N LEU A 152 -8.50 -18.24 -35.65
CA LEU A 152 -8.04 -17.12 -34.84
C LEU A 152 -8.96 -16.89 -33.63
N ALA A 153 -8.37 -16.71 -32.49
CA ALA A 153 -9.00 -16.12 -31.34
C ALA A 153 -8.37 -14.76 -31.03
N TYR A 154 -9.16 -13.88 -30.47
CA TYR A 154 -8.70 -12.56 -29.98
C TYR A 154 -9.09 -12.40 -28.54
N VAL A 155 -8.22 -11.80 -27.75
CA VAL A 155 -8.45 -11.50 -26.33
C VAL A 155 -8.03 -10.06 -26.08
N TRP A 156 -8.86 -9.29 -25.39
CA TRP A 156 -8.55 -7.89 -25.04
C TRP A 156 -9.21 -7.48 -23.72
N PHE A 157 -8.84 -6.33 -23.23
CA PHE A 157 -9.43 -5.77 -22.02
C PHE A 157 -10.46 -4.68 -22.33
N ARG A 158 -11.49 -4.59 -21.48
CA ARG A 158 -12.55 -3.59 -21.51
C ARG A 158 -12.70 -2.96 -20.13
N ARG A 159 -12.70 -1.64 -20.03
CA ARG A 159 -12.93 -0.90 -18.80
C ARG A 159 -14.26 -0.18 -18.85
N ASN A 160 -15.12 -0.36 -17.85
CA ASN A 160 -16.42 0.30 -17.73
C ASN A 160 -17.27 0.21 -19.02
N GLY A 161 -17.22 -0.92 -19.71
CA GLY A 161 -17.96 -1.16 -20.95
C GLY A 161 -17.28 -0.64 -22.23
N VAL A 162 -16.10 -0.01 -22.14
CA VAL A 162 -15.36 0.53 -23.29
C VAL A 162 -14.08 -0.28 -23.50
N ASP A 163 -13.83 -0.73 -24.73
CA ASP A 163 -12.62 -1.48 -25.06
C ASP A 163 -11.37 -0.61 -24.88
N ILE A 164 -10.35 -1.17 -24.22
CA ILE A 164 -9.07 -0.49 -24.01
C ILE A 164 -8.27 -0.57 -25.31
N PRO A 165 -7.88 0.58 -25.92
CA PRO A 165 -7.06 0.58 -27.12
C PRO A 165 -5.76 -0.20 -26.92
N ASP A 166 -5.30 -0.88 -27.97
CA ASP A 166 -4.01 -1.60 -28.04
C ASP A 166 -3.85 -2.73 -27.00
N SER A 167 -4.94 -3.16 -26.35
CA SER A 167 -4.93 -4.28 -25.39
C SER A 167 -5.21 -5.65 -26.02
N ALA A 168 -5.49 -5.72 -27.33
CA ALA A 168 -5.86 -6.95 -27.99
C ALA A 168 -4.65 -7.82 -28.35
N SER A 169 -4.79 -9.11 -28.10
CA SER A 169 -3.85 -10.15 -28.52
C SER A 169 -4.52 -11.07 -29.51
N GLN A 170 -3.84 -11.41 -30.60
CA GLN A 170 -4.27 -12.37 -31.59
C GLN A 170 -3.61 -13.73 -31.34
N ILE A 171 -4.39 -14.78 -31.27
CA ILE A 171 -3.95 -16.15 -31.03
C ILE A 171 -4.34 -16.97 -32.24
N ARG A 172 -3.37 -17.61 -32.90
CA ARG A 172 -3.61 -18.52 -34.04
C ARG A 172 -3.52 -19.95 -33.55
N ILE A 173 -4.59 -20.71 -33.78
CA ILE A 173 -4.72 -22.11 -33.37
C ILE A 173 -4.82 -22.97 -34.59
N LYS A 174 -3.90 -23.92 -34.79
CA LYS A 174 -3.79 -24.77 -35.97
C LYS A 174 -3.87 -26.24 -35.60
N GLY A 175 -4.66 -26.98 -36.35
CA GLY A 175 -4.74 -28.44 -36.23
C GLY A 175 -6.00 -28.92 -35.52
N ASN A 176 -6.16 -30.22 -35.52
CA ASN A 176 -7.25 -30.92 -34.83
C ASN A 176 -6.82 -31.26 -33.41
N ASN A 177 -7.69 -31.03 -32.45
CA ASN A 177 -7.39 -31.16 -31.01
C ASN A 177 -6.13 -30.37 -30.62
N ALA A 178 -6.00 -29.16 -31.15
CA ALA A 178 -4.87 -28.29 -30.85
C ALA A 178 -5.14 -27.50 -29.58
N GLU A 179 -4.18 -27.52 -28.67
CA GLU A 179 -4.22 -26.77 -27.43
C GLU A 179 -3.17 -25.66 -27.42
N ILE A 180 -3.54 -24.48 -26.98
CA ILE A 180 -2.65 -23.31 -26.86
C ILE A 180 -2.88 -22.61 -25.55
N PHE A 181 -1.78 -22.41 -24.83
CA PHE A 181 -1.75 -21.52 -23.68
C PHE A 181 -1.50 -20.08 -24.15
N ALA A 182 -2.43 -19.19 -23.84
CA ALA A 182 -2.33 -17.77 -24.14
C ALA A 182 -2.23 -16.96 -22.84
N ALA A 183 -1.25 -16.08 -22.75
CA ALA A 183 -1.08 -15.20 -21.60
C ALA A 183 -0.57 -13.84 -22.05
N ALA A 184 -1.08 -12.79 -21.42
CA ALA A 184 -0.58 -11.43 -21.59
C ALA A 184 -0.90 -10.61 -20.33
N ASN A 185 -0.28 -9.45 -20.25
CA ASN A 185 -0.56 -8.48 -19.20
C ASN A 185 -0.68 -7.07 -19.76
N VAL A 186 -1.47 -6.23 -19.08
CA VAL A 186 -1.62 -4.82 -19.39
C VAL A 186 -1.65 -4.01 -18.10
N PHE A 187 -1.02 -2.85 -18.14
CA PHE A 187 -1.15 -1.85 -17.08
C PHE A 187 -2.29 -0.90 -17.41
N GLN A 188 -3.16 -0.67 -16.46
CA GLN A 188 -4.30 0.23 -16.62
C GLN A 188 -4.48 1.11 -15.40
N GLU A 189 -4.65 2.41 -15.64
CA GLU A 189 -5.08 3.34 -14.60
C GLU A 189 -6.57 3.12 -14.29
N MET A 190 -6.87 2.94 -13.01
CA MET A 190 -8.21 2.67 -12.50
C MET A 190 -8.59 3.76 -11.49
N SER A 191 -9.84 4.20 -11.55
CA SER A 191 -10.47 5.01 -10.52
C SER A 191 -11.20 4.11 -9.51
N ASN A 192 -11.52 4.67 -8.35
CA ASN A 192 -12.32 3.96 -7.35
C ASN A 192 -13.66 3.51 -7.94
N GLY A 193 -13.94 2.20 -7.87
CA GLY A 193 -15.18 1.61 -8.37
C GLY A 193 -15.19 1.28 -9.86
N ASP A 194 -14.11 1.56 -10.58
CA ASP A 194 -13.97 1.07 -11.96
C ASP A 194 -13.92 -0.46 -12.01
N TYR A 195 -14.38 -1.02 -13.11
CA TYR A 195 -14.24 -2.45 -13.38
C TYR A 195 -13.57 -2.72 -14.70
N VAL A 196 -12.89 -3.86 -14.77
CA VAL A 196 -12.32 -4.42 -15.99
C VAL A 196 -13.03 -5.73 -16.32
N GLN A 197 -13.18 -5.98 -17.62
CA GLN A 197 -13.59 -7.26 -18.18
C GLN A 197 -12.51 -7.75 -19.14
N LEU A 198 -12.23 -9.05 -19.11
CA LEU A 198 -11.50 -9.72 -20.17
C LEU A 198 -12.52 -10.12 -21.24
N MET A 199 -12.28 -9.72 -22.48
CA MET A 199 -13.15 -10.00 -23.62
C MET A 199 -12.45 -10.94 -24.57
N TRP A 200 -13.22 -11.72 -25.30
CA TRP A 200 -12.67 -12.58 -26.34
C TRP A 200 -13.63 -12.76 -27.52
N SER A 201 -13.10 -13.18 -28.64
CA SER A 201 -13.85 -13.62 -29.80
C SER A 201 -13.06 -14.70 -30.55
N ALA A 202 -13.76 -15.50 -31.33
CA ALA A 202 -13.16 -16.51 -32.20
C ALA A 202 -13.83 -16.48 -33.57
N ASP A 203 -13.10 -16.85 -34.63
CA ASP A 203 -13.60 -17.00 -35.98
C ASP A 203 -14.12 -18.40 -36.27
N ASP A 204 -14.08 -19.30 -35.30
CA ASP A 204 -14.50 -20.70 -35.37
C ASP A 204 -15.22 -21.10 -34.07
N LEU A 205 -16.37 -21.81 -34.20
CA LEU A 205 -17.13 -22.29 -33.04
C LEU A 205 -16.45 -23.46 -32.30
N ASP A 206 -15.49 -24.11 -32.94
CA ASP A 206 -14.73 -25.19 -32.35
C ASP A 206 -13.60 -24.74 -31.43
N ILE A 207 -13.35 -23.42 -31.36
CA ILE A 207 -12.43 -22.82 -30.37
C ILE A 207 -13.18 -22.61 -29.06
N ARG A 208 -12.59 -23.05 -27.96
CA ARG A 208 -13.12 -22.85 -26.59
C ARG A 208 -12.00 -22.61 -25.60
N MET A 209 -12.34 -22.02 -24.49
CA MET A 209 -11.48 -21.98 -23.28
C MET A 209 -11.79 -23.23 -22.49
N LEU A 210 -10.85 -24.17 -22.43
CA LEU A 210 -11.05 -25.50 -21.88
C LEU A 210 -10.80 -25.52 -20.37
N TYR A 211 -11.75 -26.04 -19.60
CA TYR A 211 -11.56 -26.50 -18.24
C TYR A 211 -11.27 -28.00 -18.22
N GLU A 212 -10.27 -28.40 -17.46
CA GLU A 212 -9.96 -29.80 -17.22
C GLU A 212 -10.07 -30.14 -15.74
N ALA A 213 -10.78 -31.20 -15.42
CA ALA A 213 -10.88 -31.67 -14.05
C ALA A 213 -9.54 -32.26 -13.57
N ALA A 214 -9.33 -32.28 -12.26
CA ALA A 214 -8.13 -32.88 -11.68
C ALA A 214 -8.05 -34.37 -12.06
N ALA A 215 -6.88 -34.77 -12.53
CA ALA A 215 -6.52 -36.15 -12.84
C ALA A 215 -5.08 -36.40 -12.41
N ALA A 216 -4.83 -37.46 -11.61
CA ALA A 216 -3.47 -37.73 -11.14
C ALA A 216 -2.49 -37.89 -12.32
N PRO A 217 -1.30 -37.26 -12.31
CA PRO A 217 -0.68 -36.56 -11.20
C PRO A 217 -0.97 -35.04 -11.11
N HIS A 218 -1.77 -34.43 -11.99
CA HIS A 218 -1.98 -32.99 -12.04
C HIS A 218 -3.28 -32.54 -11.36
N PRO A 219 -3.32 -31.34 -10.78
CA PRO A 219 -4.55 -30.70 -10.32
C PRO A 219 -5.44 -30.26 -11.51
N ALA A 220 -6.65 -29.78 -11.21
CA ALA A 220 -7.54 -29.22 -12.22
C ALA A 220 -6.88 -28.03 -12.95
N VAL A 221 -7.18 -27.89 -14.25
CA VAL A 221 -6.72 -26.80 -15.11
C VAL A 221 -7.91 -25.85 -15.35
N PRO A 222 -7.90 -24.64 -14.76
CA PRO A 222 -8.92 -23.64 -15.04
C PRO A 222 -8.91 -23.21 -16.50
N SER A 223 -10.09 -22.94 -17.07
CA SER A 223 -10.19 -22.42 -18.44
C SER A 223 -9.53 -21.06 -18.60
N VAL A 224 -9.58 -20.24 -17.55
CA VAL A 224 -8.96 -18.93 -17.48
C VAL A 224 -8.57 -18.61 -16.02
N ILE A 225 -7.45 -17.91 -15.87
CA ILE A 225 -7.04 -17.26 -14.64
C ILE A 225 -6.80 -15.79 -14.95
N LEU A 226 -7.31 -14.90 -14.11
CA LEU A 226 -6.99 -13.47 -14.13
C LEU A 226 -6.38 -13.08 -12.77
N THR A 227 -5.19 -12.55 -12.80
CA THR A 227 -4.54 -11.93 -11.65
C THR A 227 -4.51 -10.42 -11.79
N VAL A 228 -4.69 -9.74 -10.68
CA VAL A 228 -4.73 -8.28 -10.60
C VAL A 228 -3.84 -7.86 -9.45
N ASN A 229 -2.97 -6.90 -9.67
CA ASN A 229 -2.20 -6.29 -8.60
C ASN A 229 -1.96 -4.80 -8.86
N GLN A 230 -2.14 -4.00 -7.82
CA GLN A 230 -1.81 -2.58 -7.84
C GLN A 230 -0.29 -2.41 -7.79
N VAL A 231 0.27 -1.56 -8.66
CA VAL A 231 1.72 -1.38 -8.79
C VAL A 231 2.24 -0.08 -8.18
N ASN A 232 1.36 0.87 -7.90
CA ASN A 232 1.68 2.08 -7.17
C ASN A 232 0.69 2.28 -6.02
N ILE A 233 1.21 2.76 -4.94
CA ILE A 233 0.49 3.05 -3.70
C ILE A 233 0.67 4.52 -3.37
#